data_009921ea6eea48775f95b35509c8f4b7
#
_entry.id   009921ea6eea48775f95b35509c8f4b7
#
_cell.length_a   1.000
_cell.length_b   1.000
_cell.length_c   1.000
_cell.angle_alpha   90.00
_cell.angle_beta   90.00
_cell.angle_gamma   90.00
#
_symmetry.space_group_name_H-M   'P 1'
#
loop_
_entity.id
_entity.type
_entity.pdbx_description
1 polymer ?
#
loop_
_entity_poly.entity_id
_entity_poly.type
_entity_poly.pdbx_seq_one_letter_code
_entity_poly.pdbx_strand_id
1 'polypeptide(L)' 'MYRVLIVEDDPMVAMINEQYVRKHKQFQVVGRCRDGKAALEFLENNEADLMILDVFMPQMDG' A
#
# COMPACT_ATOMS: atom_id res chain seq x y z
N MET A 1 -9.75 5.31 13.31
CA MET A 1 -8.61 4.58 12.77
C MET A 1 -8.60 4.73 11.25
N TYR A 2 -7.45 5.05 10.69
CA TYR A 2 -7.35 5.25 9.25
C TYR A 2 -7.09 3.93 8.55
N ARG A 3 -7.82 3.70 7.47
CA ARG A 3 -7.67 2.48 6.68
C ARG A 3 -6.63 2.73 5.59
N VAL A 4 -5.61 1.88 5.56
CA VAL A 4 -4.47 2.06 4.67
C VAL A 4 -4.41 0.93 3.66
N LEU A 5 -4.32 1.29 2.39
CA LEU A 5 -4.12 0.34 1.32
C LEU A 5 -2.68 0.44 0.85
N ILE A 6 -1.99 -0.68 0.77
CA ILE A 6 -0.60 -0.72 0.32
C ILE A 6 -0.58 -1.23 -1.11
N VAL A 7 0.07 -0.46 -1.98
CA VAL A 7 0.19 -0.84 -3.40
C VAL A 7 1.68 -1.01 -3.69
N GLU A 8 2.07 -2.26 -3.91
CA GLU A 8 3.47 -2.60 -4.11
C GLU A 8 3.56 -3.96 -4.79
N ASP A 9 4.31 -4.05 -5.89
CA ASP A 9 4.40 -5.29 -6.63
C ASP A 9 5.39 -6.29 -6.03
N ASP A 10 6.30 -5.85 -5.20
CA ASP A 10 7.25 -6.73 -4.54
C ASP A 10 6.65 -7.17 -3.20
N PRO A 11 6.30 -8.45 -3.04
CA PRO A 11 5.63 -8.88 -1.81
C PRO A 11 6.48 -8.68 -0.56
N MET A 12 7.80 -8.76 -0.67
CA MET A 12 8.64 -8.53 0.49
C MET A 12 8.60 -7.06 0.92
N VAL A 13 8.65 -6.16 -0.04
CA VAL A 13 8.57 -4.74 0.25
C VAL A 13 7.19 -4.40 0.81
N ALA A 14 6.15 -5.00 0.25
CA ALA A 14 4.80 -4.78 0.75
C ALA A 14 4.68 -5.23 2.21
N MET A 15 5.30 -6.35 2.55
CA MET A 15 5.28 -6.84 3.92
C MET A 15 6.00 -5.90 4.86
N ILE A 16 7.13 -5.36 4.43
CA ILE A 16 7.89 -4.42 5.25
C ILE A 16 7.07 -3.15 5.47
N ASN A 17 6.42 -2.66 4.43
CA ASN A 17 5.59 -1.48 4.54
C ASN A 17 4.43 -1.73 5.49
N GLU A 18 3.83 -2.91 5.41
CA GLU A 18 2.73 -3.25 6.30
C GLU A 18 3.17 -3.26 7.75
N GLN A 19 4.33 -3.86 8.02
CA GLN A 19 4.84 -3.91 9.39
C GLN A 19 5.12 -2.50 9.90
N TYR A 20 5.62 -1.64 9.04
CA TYR A 20 5.89 -0.27 9.43
C TYR A 20 4.61 0.47 9.80
N VAL A 21 3.59 0.31 8.98
CA VAL A 21 2.30 0.97 9.22
C VAL A 21 1.66 0.45 10.50
N ARG A 22 1.80 -0.85 10.76
CA ARG A 22 1.17 -1.46 11.93
C ARG A 22 1.75 -0.96 13.25
N LYS A 23 2.92 -0.32 13.20
CA LYS A 23 3.50 0.24 14.42
C LYS A 23 2.73 1.46 14.92
N HIS A 24 1.90 2.03 14.07
CA HIS A 24 1.12 3.21 14.43
C HIS A 24 -0.31 2.79 14.70
N LYS A 25 -0.77 3.06 15.91
CA LYS A 25 -2.08 2.59 16.35
C LYS A 25 -3.23 3.21 15.58
N GLN A 26 -3.02 4.40 15.03
CA GLN A 26 -4.08 5.08 14.30
C GLN A 26 -4.28 4.53 12.89
N PHE A 27 -3.44 3.61 12.44
CA PHE A 27 -3.53 3.06 11.10
C PHE A 27 -3.91 1.59 11.12
N GLN A 28 -4.68 1.19 10.13
CA GLN A 28 -5.09 -0.19 9.95
C GLN A 28 -4.87 -0.55 8.50
N VAL A 29 -4.12 -1.61 8.24
CA VAL A 29 -3.91 -2.08 6.87
C VAL A 29 -5.12 -2.90 6.46
N VAL A 30 -5.80 -2.46 5.40
CA VAL A 30 -7.01 -3.15 4.95
C VAL A 30 -6.74 -3.99 3.70
N GLY A 31 -5.59 -3.82 3.06
CA GLY A 31 -5.28 -4.66 1.91
C GLY A 31 -3.92 -4.34 1.33
N ARG A 32 -3.45 -5.26 0.51
CA ARG A 32 -2.22 -5.08 -0.25
C ARG A 32 -2.53 -5.43 -1.69
N CYS A 33 -2.16 -4.54 -2.60
CA CYS A 33 -2.37 -4.72 -4.03
C CYS A 33 -1.04 -4.64 -4.74
N ARG A 34 -0.92 -5.37 -5.83
CA ARG A 34 0.35 -5.44 -6.53
C ARG A 34 0.55 -4.29 -7.51
N ASP A 35 -0.53 -3.64 -7.92
CA ASP A 35 -0.44 -2.55 -8.87
C ASP A 35 -1.67 -1.67 -8.77
N GLY A 36 -1.69 -0.61 -9.58
CA GLY A 36 -2.79 0.33 -9.55
C GLY A 36 -4.11 -0.25 -10.00
N LYS A 37 -4.06 -1.20 -10.94
CA LYS A 37 -5.28 -1.82 -11.42
C LYS A 37 -5.95 -2.60 -10.31
N ALA A 38 -5.17 -3.38 -9.58
CA ALA A 38 -5.71 -4.14 -8.44
C ALA A 38 -6.22 -3.20 -7.37
N ALA A 39 -5.55 -2.06 -7.18
CA ALA A 39 -6.00 -1.08 -6.20
C ALA A 39 -7.35 -0.50 -6.58
N LEU A 40 -7.55 -0.20 -7.86
CA LEU A 40 -8.84 0.30 -8.30
C LEU A 40 -9.94 -0.71 -8.10
N GLU A 41 -9.65 -1.99 -8.38
CA GLU A 41 -10.63 -3.04 -8.17
C GLU A 41 -10.96 -3.18 -6.69
N PHE A 42 -9.96 -3.07 -5.84
CA PHE A 42 -10.17 -3.14 -4.40
C PHE A 42 -11.11 -2.01 -3.95
N LEU A 43 -10.89 -0.82 -4.46
CA LEU A 43 -11.65 0.35 -4.03
C LEU A 43 -13.08 0.36 -4.56
N GLU A 44 -13.41 -0.50 -5.51
CA GLU A 44 -14.79 -0.59 -5.96
C GLU A 44 -15.70 -1.18 -4.88
N ASN A 45 -15.15 -2.03 -4.02
CA ASN A 45 -15.95 -2.69 -2.99
C ASN A 45 -15.47 -2.44 -1.59
N ASN A 46 -14.40 -1.68 -1.43
CA ASN A 46 -13.80 -1.42 -0.13
C ASN A 46 -13.38 0.02 -0.05
N GLU A 47 -13.17 0.49 1.17
CA GLU A 47 -12.75 1.87 1.37
C GLU A 47 -11.38 1.94 2.00
N ALA A 48 -10.62 2.92 1.59
CA ALA A 48 -9.33 3.21 2.20
C ALA A 48 -9.22 4.72 2.35
N ASP A 49 -8.64 5.14 3.46
CA ASP A 49 -8.44 6.57 3.72
C ASP A 49 -7.10 7.03 3.16
N LEU A 50 -6.13 6.13 3.13
CA LEU A 50 -4.78 6.42 2.65
C LEU A 50 -4.34 5.30 1.75
N MET A 51 -3.53 5.65 0.76
CA MET A 51 -2.93 4.67 -0.13
C MET A 51 -1.43 4.92 -0.16
N ILE A 52 -0.66 3.89 0.15
CA ILE A 52 0.78 3.98 0.11
C ILE A 52 1.25 3.37 -1.20
N LEU A 53 1.84 4.21 -2.05
CA LEU A 53 2.40 3.78 -3.31
C LEU A 53 3.90 3.84 -3.21
N ASP A 54 4.54 2.70 -3.32
CA ASP A 54 5.98 2.66 -3.30
C ASP A 54 6.45 2.58 -4.75
N VAL A 55 6.91 3.69 -5.25
CA VAL A 55 7.39 3.77 -6.62
C VAL A 55 8.89 3.76 -6.59
N PHE A 56 9.46 2.67 -7.09
CA PHE A 56 10.90 2.53 -7.13
C PHE A 56 11.39 2.99 -8.50
N MET A 57 12.26 3.98 -8.51
CA MET A 57 12.75 4.55 -9.75
C MET A 57 14.25 4.40 -9.82
N PRO A 58 14.70 3.24 -10.24
CA PRO A 58 16.11 2.92 -10.15
C PRO A 58 16.98 3.78 -11.03
N GLN A 59 16.44 4.31 -12.11
CA GLN A 59 17.24 5.06 -12.98
C GLN A 59 17.20 6.48 -12.76
N MET A 60 16.75 6.84 -11.92
CA MET A 60 16.65 8.13 -11.76
C MET A 60 17.72 8.80 -11.81
N ASP A 61 18.35 8.66 -12.18
CA ASP A 61 19.24 9.40 -12.27
C ASP A 61 19.50 9.87 -12.86
N GLY A 62 19.36 9.62 -13.13
CA GLY A 62 19.63 10.12 -13.63
C GLY A 62 19.77 10.28 -13.65
#